data_4194ed6604e4fcfb883ca85bbe648df1
#
_entry.id   4194ed6604e4fcfb883ca85bbe648df1
#
_cell.length_a   1.000
_cell.length_b   1.000
_cell.length_c   1.000
_cell.angle_alpha   90.00
_cell.angle_beta   90.00
_cell.angle_gamma   90.00
#
_symmetry.space_group_name_H-M   'P 1'
#
loop_
_entity.id
_entity.type
_entity.pdbx_description
1 polymer ?
#
loop_
_entity_poly.entity_id
_entity_poly.type
_entity_poly.pdbx_seq_one_letter_code
_entity_poly.pdbx_strand_id
1 'polypeptide(L)'
;MGYSNKYPHEIMSSKKHKKGSLVKKIASFLAVFFILMSAGYGVGIVPESWIDAIEYIASPLDGPQGLWKGDKNTGDTQTSSQDNAAVQGTRTQVSGTLNVEFIDVGQADAILIYNDENAMLIDAGNNPDGKPLTNYIKSLGIDHLDYVIGTHNHEDHIGGMDDVITAYSSEVDYIMLSEEEGTTATYRSVVEAADSSSAEQLTPKAGETYTLGDATWQILSCDTDMPDLNESSIVIKLTYGNTSFLFTGDATMNTEQGLEMSGYDLKSDVLKVGHHGSAGSTADSFLDAVAPEIAVISVDSESDMGEMYHHPATSTLQRLSQHGIKVYRTDELGTIRITSDGEKLAVSAFATSTDGT
;
A
#
# COMPACT_ATOMS: atom_id res chain seq x y z
N MET A 1 -8.53 -49.36 -45.42
CA MET A 1 -7.68 -48.24 -45.83
C MET A 1 -7.32 -47.45 -44.56
N GLY A 2 -6.10 -47.72 -44.12
CA GLY A 2 -5.60 -47.12 -42.88
C GLY A 2 -4.80 -45.85 -43.18
N TYR A 3 -4.99 -44.82 -42.41
CA TYR A 3 -4.08 -43.68 -42.35
C TYR A 3 -3.40 -43.68 -40.97
N SER A 4 -2.10 -43.99 -41.06
CA SER A 4 -1.14 -43.87 -39.96
C SER A 4 -0.66 -42.43 -39.91
N ASN A 5 -0.87 -41.70 -38.81
CA ASN A 5 -0.24 -40.40 -38.57
C ASN A 5 0.87 -40.59 -37.53
N LYS A 6 2.13 -40.54 -38.04
CA LYS A 6 3.33 -40.47 -37.23
C LYS A 6 3.60 -39.01 -36.86
N TYR A 7 3.63 -38.70 -35.57
CA TYR A 7 4.23 -37.48 -35.06
C TYR A 7 5.68 -37.76 -34.62
N PRO A 8 6.66 -36.95 -35.01
CA PRO A 8 8.02 -37.09 -34.51
C PRO A 8 8.15 -36.48 -33.13
N HIS A 9 8.69 -37.26 -32.18
CA HIS A 9 9.18 -36.75 -30.90
C HIS A 9 10.40 -35.88 -31.11
N GLU A 10 10.25 -34.57 -30.96
CA GLU A 10 11.39 -33.65 -30.77
C GLU A 10 11.78 -33.64 -29.29
N ILE A 11 13.05 -33.99 -29.11
CA ILE A 11 13.74 -34.04 -27.83
C ILE A 11 13.92 -32.62 -27.33
N MET A 12 13.23 -32.21 -26.25
CA MET A 12 13.48 -30.96 -25.54
C MET A 12 14.85 -31.03 -24.85
N SER A 13 15.85 -30.44 -25.47
CA SER A 13 17.13 -30.16 -24.84
C SER A 13 16.98 -29.10 -23.76
N SER A 14 17.19 -29.49 -22.51
CA SER A 14 17.19 -28.58 -21.36
C SER A 14 18.31 -27.56 -21.48
N LYS A 15 17.98 -26.30 -21.80
CA LYS A 15 18.91 -25.17 -21.69
C LYS A 15 19.17 -24.87 -20.22
N LYS A 16 20.31 -25.34 -19.70
CA LYS A 16 20.86 -24.86 -18.43
C LYS A 16 21.07 -23.36 -18.52
N HIS A 17 20.29 -22.58 -17.79
CA HIS A 17 20.45 -21.13 -17.69
C HIS A 17 21.79 -20.79 -17.06
N LYS A 18 22.53 -19.91 -17.74
CA LYS A 18 23.84 -19.36 -17.34
C LYS A 18 23.69 -18.36 -16.19
N LYS A 19 23.32 -18.80 -14.97
CA LYS A 19 23.43 -17.96 -13.76
C LYS A 19 24.89 -17.56 -13.42
N GLY A 20 25.89 -18.22 -13.97
CA GLY A 20 27.30 -17.89 -13.73
C GLY A 20 27.87 -16.67 -14.47
N SER A 21 27.17 -16.12 -15.46
CA SER A 21 27.68 -15.00 -16.26
C SER A 21 27.50 -13.63 -15.60
N LEU A 22 26.38 -13.41 -14.94
CA LEU A 22 26.07 -12.12 -14.30
C LEU A 22 26.91 -11.93 -13.04
N VAL A 23 26.99 -12.95 -12.18
CA VAL A 23 27.83 -12.91 -10.96
C VAL A 23 29.30 -12.71 -11.28
N LYS A 24 29.81 -13.35 -12.37
CA LYS A 24 31.19 -13.12 -12.82
C LYS A 24 31.41 -11.72 -13.39
N LYS A 25 30.41 -11.12 -14.02
CA LYS A 25 30.50 -9.74 -14.54
C LYS A 25 30.48 -8.73 -13.40
N ILE A 26 29.66 -8.93 -12.35
CA ILE A 26 29.61 -8.09 -11.17
C ILE A 26 30.93 -8.22 -10.37
N ALA A 27 31.42 -9.42 -10.16
CA ALA A 27 32.70 -9.64 -9.48
C ALA A 27 33.90 -9.05 -10.26
N SER A 28 33.90 -9.13 -11.59
CA SER A 28 34.95 -8.50 -12.42
C SER A 28 34.83 -6.96 -12.38
N PHE A 29 33.65 -6.40 -12.33
CA PHE A 29 33.41 -4.96 -12.24
C PHE A 29 33.90 -4.40 -10.90
N LEU A 30 33.58 -5.09 -9.78
CA LEU A 30 34.06 -4.74 -8.45
C LEU A 30 35.59 -4.85 -8.35
N ALA A 31 36.19 -5.87 -8.95
CA ALA A 31 37.64 -6.03 -8.97
C ALA A 31 38.36 -4.92 -9.76
N VAL A 32 37.82 -4.51 -10.91
CA VAL A 32 38.34 -3.38 -11.69
C VAL A 32 38.18 -2.06 -10.94
N PHE A 33 37.05 -1.86 -10.26
CA PHE A 33 36.82 -0.69 -9.44
C PHE A 33 37.81 -0.58 -8.29
N PHE A 34 38.07 -1.69 -7.58
CA PHE A 34 39.07 -1.73 -6.50
C PHE A 34 40.50 -1.50 -7.02
N ILE A 35 40.85 -2.00 -8.20
CA ILE A 35 42.14 -1.78 -8.80
C ILE A 35 42.34 -0.32 -9.22
N LEU A 36 41.33 0.33 -9.78
CA LEU A 36 41.37 1.75 -10.14
C LEU A 36 41.46 2.66 -8.93
N MET A 37 40.78 2.33 -7.82
CA MET A 37 40.89 3.07 -6.56
C MET A 37 42.25 2.88 -5.90
N SER A 38 42.85 1.70 -5.98
CA SER A 38 44.20 1.44 -5.44
C SER A 38 45.33 2.06 -6.28
N ALA A 39 45.04 2.42 -7.55
CA ALA A 39 46.01 3.05 -8.45
C ALA A 39 46.03 4.59 -8.38
N GLY A 40 45.28 5.23 -7.43
CA GLY A 40 45.38 6.66 -7.16
C GLY A 40 44.70 7.57 -8.20
N TYR A 41 43.78 7.06 -9.02
CA TYR A 41 42.95 7.88 -9.89
C TYR A 41 41.88 8.58 -9.03
N GLY A 42 42.00 9.88 -8.89
CA GLY A 42 41.16 10.69 -8.00
C GLY A 42 39.68 10.61 -8.32
N VAL A 43 38.86 10.88 -7.32
CA VAL A 43 37.39 10.80 -7.21
C VAL A 43 36.62 11.65 -8.23
N GLY A 44 37.27 12.30 -9.20
CA GLY A 44 36.65 13.23 -10.15
C GLY A 44 35.95 12.61 -11.37
N ILE A 45 35.79 11.28 -11.43
CA ILE A 45 35.20 10.58 -12.61
C ILE A 45 33.97 9.71 -12.23
N VAL A 46 33.50 9.76 -11.02
CA VAL A 46 32.29 9.03 -10.61
C VAL A 46 31.08 9.93 -10.86
N PRO A 47 30.09 9.49 -11.67
CA PRO A 47 28.86 10.25 -11.85
C PRO A 47 28.16 10.49 -10.49
N GLU A 48 27.57 11.68 -10.30
CA GLU A 48 26.88 12.04 -9.05
C GLU A 48 25.85 10.99 -8.62
N SER A 49 25.13 10.39 -9.55
CA SER A 49 24.19 9.28 -9.32
C SER A 49 24.80 8.02 -8.70
N TRP A 50 26.12 7.91 -8.63
CA TRP A 50 26.85 6.78 -8.03
C TRP A 50 27.38 7.10 -6.63
N ILE A 51 27.46 8.38 -6.29
CA ILE A 51 27.92 8.84 -4.99
C ILE A 51 26.90 8.42 -3.91
N ASP A 52 25.61 8.59 -4.20
CA ASP A 52 24.50 8.21 -3.29
C ASP A 52 24.49 6.68 -3.02
N ALA A 53 24.75 5.88 -4.06
CA ALA A 53 24.85 4.42 -3.91
C ALA A 53 26.10 3.97 -3.10
N ILE A 54 27.18 4.74 -3.13
CA ILE A 54 28.41 4.45 -2.38
C ILE A 54 28.25 4.90 -0.92
N GLU A 55 27.61 6.02 -0.65
CA GLU A 55 27.30 6.47 0.72
C GLU A 55 26.35 5.51 1.42
N TYR A 56 25.36 4.97 0.72
CA TYR A 56 24.43 3.95 1.24
C TYR A 56 25.14 2.63 1.65
N ILE A 57 26.21 2.24 0.92
CA ILE A 57 26.99 1.02 1.21
C ILE A 57 28.08 1.26 2.29
N ALA A 58 28.51 2.50 2.49
CA ALA A 58 29.65 2.87 3.33
C ALA A 58 29.28 3.43 4.71
N SER A 59 28.00 3.49 5.10
CA SER A 59 27.58 3.97 6.41
C SER A 59 28.03 3.02 7.53
N PRO A 60 28.88 3.44 8.46
CA PRO A 60 29.27 2.59 9.59
C PRO A 60 28.13 2.45 10.58
N LEU A 61 27.92 1.26 11.09
CA LEU A 61 27.04 0.92 12.20
C LEU A 61 27.62 1.41 13.54
N ASP A 62 27.81 2.71 13.71
CA ASP A 62 28.19 3.25 15.02
C ASP A 62 27.54 4.61 15.25
N GLY A 63 26.62 4.65 16.22
CA GLY A 63 25.92 5.84 16.65
C GLY A 63 26.85 6.86 17.35
N PRO A 64 26.61 8.17 17.18
CA PRO A 64 27.37 9.19 17.88
C PRO A 64 26.81 9.42 19.28
N GLN A 65 27.65 9.16 20.29
CA GLN A 65 27.56 9.78 21.61
C GLN A 65 28.21 11.18 21.52
N GLY A 66 27.50 12.23 21.89
CA GLY A 66 28.17 13.50 21.99
C GLY A 66 27.28 14.71 22.32
N LEU A 67 27.21 15.01 23.60
CA LEU A 67 27.19 16.34 24.26
C LEU A 67 26.29 17.44 23.67
N TRP A 68 25.19 17.71 24.36
CA TRP A 68 24.67 19.07 24.50
C TRP A 68 24.96 19.61 25.90
N LYS A 69 25.84 20.62 26.00
CA LYS A 69 25.97 21.52 27.15
C LYS A 69 24.90 22.60 27.01
N GLY A 70 24.08 22.73 28.03
CA GLY A 70 23.10 23.79 28.13
C GLY A 70 23.77 25.17 28.41
N ASP A 71 23.13 26.20 27.89
CA ASP A 71 23.27 27.56 28.41
C ASP A 71 21.89 28.07 28.85
N LYS A 72 21.82 28.40 30.13
CA LYS A 72 20.69 29.10 30.74
C LYS A 72 20.82 30.56 30.45
N ASN A 73 19.78 31.20 29.90
CA ASN A 73 19.59 32.62 30.17
C ASN A 73 18.11 32.91 30.43
N THR A 74 17.92 33.48 31.60
CA THR A 74 16.67 33.97 32.17
C THR A 74 16.31 35.32 31.57
N GLY A 75 15.04 35.51 31.25
CA GLY A 75 14.49 36.80 30.91
C GLY A 75 12.97 36.81 31.02
N ASP A 76 12.49 37.24 32.18
CA ASP A 76 11.11 37.59 32.46
C ASP A 76 10.61 38.68 31.50
N THR A 77 9.42 38.49 30.92
CA THR A 77 8.52 39.61 30.62
C THR A 77 7.06 39.15 30.68
N GLN A 78 6.31 39.90 31.43
CA GLN A 78 4.91 39.75 31.77
C GLN A 78 3.95 40.07 30.62
N THR A 79 2.82 39.32 30.67
CA THR A 79 1.43 39.76 30.47
C THR A 79 0.96 40.26 29.11
N SER A 80 0.05 39.52 28.51
CA SER A 80 -1.32 39.99 28.33
C SER A 80 -2.27 38.81 28.07
N SER A 81 -3.24 38.63 28.95
CA SER A 81 -4.39 37.79 28.78
C SER A 81 -5.22 38.30 27.60
N GLN A 82 -5.27 37.56 26.51
CA GLN A 82 -6.36 37.65 25.54
C GLN A 82 -7.10 36.31 25.54
N ASP A 83 -8.39 36.43 25.78
CA ASP A 83 -9.35 35.36 25.75
C ASP A 83 -9.27 34.57 24.45
N ASN A 84 -8.67 33.38 24.51
CA ASN A 84 -8.85 32.38 23.48
C ASN A 84 -10.25 31.76 23.71
N ALA A 85 -11.24 32.31 23.00
CA ALA A 85 -12.45 31.57 22.73
C ALA A 85 -12.03 30.28 22.03
N ALA A 86 -12.10 29.16 22.74
CA ALA A 86 -11.98 27.84 22.18
C ALA A 86 -13.03 27.73 21.06
N VAL A 87 -12.57 27.64 19.82
CA VAL A 87 -13.39 27.17 18.71
C VAL A 87 -13.69 25.72 19.07
N GLN A 88 -14.84 25.49 19.71
CA GLN A 88 -15.41 24.15 19.78
C GLN A 88 -15.71 23.75 18.33
N GLY A 89 -14.82 22.95 17.74
CA GLY A 89 -15.10 22.26 16.51
C GLY A 89 -16.43 21.50 16.71
N THR A 90 -17.37 21.72 15.83
CA THR A 90 -18.61 20.94 15.75
C THR A 90 -18.20 19.50 15.64
N ARG A 91 -18.40 18.72 16.72
CA ARG A 91 -18.22 17.26 16.68
C ARG A 91 -19.15 16.71 15.62
N THR A 92 -18.60 16.07 14.62
CA THR A 92 -19.38 15.33 13.63
C THR A 92 -19.96 14.12 14.37
N GLN A 93 -21.26 14.13 14.65
CA GLN A 93 -21.94 12.95 15.20
C GLN A 93 -22.12 11.97 14.04
N VAL A 94 -21.59 10.77 14.21
CA VAL A 94 -21.82 9.63 13.31
C VAL A 94 -22.75 8.64 14.00
N SER A 95 -23.47 7.84 13.21
CA SER A 95 -24.38 6.82 13.71
C SER A 95 -23.84 5.42 13.38
N GLY A 96 -23.89 4.52 14.38
CA GLY A 96 -23.47 3.14 14.19
C GLY A 96 -21.97 2.93 14.28
N THR A 97 -21.52 1.89 13.63
CA THR A 97 -20.14 1.40 13.67
C THR A 97 -19.62 1.23 12.27
N LEU A 98 -18.45 1.79 11.97
CA LEU A 98 -17.73 1.53 10.74
C LEU A 98 -16.73 0.38 10.96
N ASN A 99 -16.75 -0.62 10.10
CA ASN A 99 -15.79 -1.70 10.07
C ASN A 99 -14.83 -1.47 8.89
N VAL A 100 -13.54 -1.62 9.13
CA VAL A 100 -12.48 -1.61 8.12
C VAL A 100 -11.73 -2.93 8.26
N GLU A 101 -11.85 -3.79 7.26
CA GLU A 101 -11.21 -5.10 7.24
C GLU A 101 -10.08 -5.12 6.22
N PHE A 102 -8.90 -5.45 6.69
CA PHE A 102 -7.74 -5.81 5.88
C PHE A 102 -7.77 -7.33 5.73
N ILE A 103 -8.31 -7.79 4.61
CA ILE A 103 -8.61 -9.20 4.39
C ILE A 103 -7.32 -9.94 4.06
N ASP A 104 -7.11 -11.09 4.69
CA ASP A 104 -5.99 -11.96 4.38
C ASP A 104 -6.22 -12.65 3.01
N VAL A 105 -5.53 -12.16 2.02
CA VAL A 105 -5.47 -12.65 0.64
C VAL A 105 -4.02 -12.99 0.24
N GLY A 106 -3.17 -13.29 1.24
CA GLY A 106 -1.76 -13.56 1.03
C GLY A 106 -0.94 -12.30 0.74
N GLN A 107 0.01 -12.40 -0.19
CA GLN A 107 0.86 -11.28 -0.62
C GLN A 107 0.09 -10.39 -1.61
N ALA A 108 -0.91 -9.64 -1.09
CA ALA A 108 -1.84 -8.85 -1.88
C ALA A 108 -2.67 -7.91 -0.98
N ASP A 109 -3.41 -6.98 -1.57
CA ASP A 109 -4.33 -6.10 -0.86
C ASP A 109 -5.79 -6.39 -1.18
N ALA A 110 -6.62 -6.48 -0.14
CA ALA A 110 -8.07 -6.41 -0.23
C ALA A 110 -8.60 -5.78 1.04
N ILE A 111 -9.25 -4.63 0.92
CA ILE A 111 -9.74 -3.86 2.06
C ILE A 111 -11.23 -3.61 1.90
N LEU A 112 -12.03 -4.13 2.84
CA LEU A 112 -13.47 -3.95 2.86
C LEU A 112 -13.85 -2.96 3.98
N ILE A 113 -14.55 -1.90 3.60
CA ILE A 113 -15.02 -0.86 4.52
C ILE A 113 -16.54 -0.87 4.48
N TYR A 114 -17.19 -1.09 5.62
CA TYR A 114 -18.64 -1.22 5.64
C TYR A 114 -19.27 -0.86 6.99
N ASN A 115 -20.54 -0.51 6.92
CA ASN A 115 -21.48 -0.40 8.04
C ASN A 115 -22.74 -1.20 7.72
N ASP A 116 -23.86 -0.93 8.40
CA ASP A 116 -25.12 -1.65 8.19
C ASP A 116 -25.76 -1.38 6.81
N GLU A 117 -25.44 -0.28 6.14
CA GLU A 117 -26.12 0.20 4.95
C GLU A 117 -25.19 0.43 3.74
N ASN A 118 -23.90 0.64 4.00
CA ASN A 118 -22.93 1.05 2.97
C ASN A 118 -21.71 0.14 2.96
N ALA A 119 -21.13 -0.09 1.77
CA ALA A 119 -19.91 -0.87 1.63
C ALA A 119 -19.01 -0.35 0.49
N MET A 120 -17.70 -0.36 0.73
CA MET A 120 -16.67 -0.01 -0.24
C MET A 120 -15.57 -1.06 -0.21
N LEU A 121 -15.14 -1.52 -1.37
CA LEU A 121 -13.98 -2.39 -1.55
C LEU A 121 -12.84 -1.59 -2.16
N ILE A 122 -11.66 -1.62 -1.52
CA ILE A 122 -10.39 -1.10 -2.07
C ILE A 122 -9.49 -2.31 -2.32
N ASP A 123 -9.11 -2.53 -3.56
CA ASP A 123 -8.36 -3.67 -4.05
C ASP A 123 -9.06 -5.04 -3.80
N ALA A 124 -8.63 -6.08 -4.50
CA ALA A 124 -9.32 -7.37 -4.52
C ALA A 124 -8.38 -8.59 -4.59
N GLY A 125 -7.13 -8.43 -4.18
CA GLY A 125 -6.14 -9.51 -4.17
C GLY A 125 -5.70 -9.94 -5.57
N ASN A 126 -5.10 -11.13 -5.64
CA ASN A 126 -4.66 -11.76 -6.88
C ASN A 126 -5.83 -12.38 -7.66
N ASN A 127 -5.59 -12.80 -8.92
CA ASN A 127 -6.63 -13.45 -9.74
C ASN A 127 -7.35 -14.63 -9.05
N PRO A 128 -6.69 -15.53 -8.28
CA PRO A 128 -7.41 -16.60 -7.60
C PRO A 128 -8.31 -16.15 -6.45
N ASP A 129 -8.10 -14.94 -5.92
CA ASP A 129 -8.77 -14.45 -4.70
C ASP A 129 -10.18 -13.93 -4.95
N GLY A 130 -10.53 -13.57 -6.20
CA GLY A 130 -11.78 -12.90 -6.54
C GLY A 130 -13.04 -13.66 -6.09
N LYS A 131 -13.14 -14.97 -6.36
CA LYS A 131 -14.29 -15.78 -5.94
C LYS A 131 -14.37 -16.01 -4.43
N PRO A 132 -13.27 -16.38 -3.73
CA PRO A 132 -13.24 -16.43 -2.28
C PRO A 132 -13.63 -15.10 -1.63
N LEU A 133 -13.08 -14.01 -2.09
CA LEU A 133 -13.37 -12.65 -1.61
C LEU A 133 -14.86 -12.30 -1.83
N THR A 134 -15.39 -12.54 -3.02
CA THR A 134 -16.81 -12.34 -3.32
C THR A 134 -17.71 -13.12 -2.36
N ASN A 135 -17.40 -14.39 -2.13
CA ASN A 135 -18.16 -15.24 -1.21
C ASN A 135 -18.07 -14.74 0.23
N TYR A 136 -16.88 -14.28 0.62
CA TYR A 136 -16.67 -13.70 1.94
C TYR A 136 -17.53 -12.45 2.15
N ILE A 137 -17.50 -11.49 1.20
CA ILE A 137 -18.31 -10.26 1.26
C ILE A 137 -19.81 -10.61 1.36
N LYS A 138 -20.30 -11.55 0.54
CA LYS A 138 -21.69 -12.02 0.60
C LYS A 138 -22.02 -12.72 1.91
N SER A 139 -21.07 -13.43 2.55
CA SER A 139 -21.29 -14.09 3.83
C SER A 139 -21.50 -13.09 4.99
N LEU A 140 -21.04 -11.85 4.84
CA LEU A 140 -21.30 -10.74 5.76
C LEU A 140 -22.69 -10.12 5.57
N GLY A 141 -23.47 -10.58 4.58
CA GLY A 141 -24.79 -10.02 4.23
C GLY A 141 -24.70 -8.75 3.40
N ILE A 142 -23.55 -8.47 2.79
CA ILE A 142 -23.34 -7.31 1.93
C ILE A 142 -23.76 -7.70 0.51
N ASP A 143 -24.91 -7.21 0.09
CA ASP A 143 -25.48 -7.49 -1.24
C ASP A 143 -25.27 -6.32 -2.22
N HIS A 144 -24.73 -5.19 -1.77
CA HIS A 144 -24.48 -3.98 -2.54
C HIS A 144 -23.13 -3.37 -2.18
N LEU A 145 -22.44 -2.79 -3.17
CA LEU A 145 -21.19 -2.06 -3.00
C LEU A 145 -21.36 -0.63 -3.52
N ASP A 146 -21.25 0.37 -2.67
CA ASP A 146 -21.28 1.77 -3.10
C ASP A 146 -20.06 2.08 -3.99
N TYR A 147 -18.88 1.55 -3.63
CA TYR A 147 -17.65 1.76 -4.38
C TYR A 147 -16.82 0.48 -4.50
N VAL A 148 -16.23 0.28 -5.69
CA VAL A 148 -15.13 -0.66 -5.94
C VAL A 148 -13.96 0.15 -6.51
N ILE A 149 -12.82 0.14 -5.81
CA ILE A 149 -11.67 0.99 -6.14
C ILE A 149 -10.44 0.11 -6.36
N GLY A 150 -9.81 0.19 -7.53
CA GLY A 150 -8.51 -0.40 -7.83
C GLY A 150 -7.43 0.67 -7.72
N THR A 151 -6.55 0.54 -6.72
CA THR A 151 -5.55 1.57 -6.44
C THR A 151 -4.55 1.73 -7.56
N HIS A 152 -4.07 0.63 -8.13
CA HIS A 152 -3.19 0.59 -9.31
C HIS A 152 -3.25 -0.79 -9.99
N ASN A 153 -2.64 -0.91 -11.17
CA ASN A 153 -2.92 -2.01 -12.11
C ASN A 153 -2.05 -3.27 -11.92
N HIS A 154 -1.44 -3.50 -10.75
CA HIS A 154 -0.79 -4.76 -10.45
C HIS A 154 -1.80 -5.86 -10.10
N GLU A 155 -1.43 -7.12 -10.37
CA GLU A 155 -2.30 -8.28 -10.17
C GLU A 155 -2.71 -8.46 -8.71
N ASP A 156 -1.78 -8.26 -7.78
CA ASP A 156 -1.99 -8.40 -6.34
C ASP A 156 -2.90 -7.31 -5.71
N HIS A 157 -3.42 -6.39 -6.55
CA HIS A 157 -4.41 -5.38 -6.18
C HIS A 157 -5.72 -5.56 -6.94
N ILE A 158 -5.65 -5.70 -8.27
CA ILE A 158 -6.87 -5.77 -9.08
C ILE A 158 -7.20 -7.18 -9.57
N GLY A 159 -6.42 -8.20 -9.16
CA GLY A 159 -6.54 -9.56 -9.70
C GLY A 159 -7.90 -10.19 -9.56
N GLY A 160 -8.49 -10.10 -8.38
CA GLY A 160 -9.83 -10.66 -8.11
C GLY A 160 -10.98 -9.73 -8.42
N MET A 161 -10.71 -8.51 -8.91
CA MET A 161 -11.71 -7.46 -9.03
C MET A 161 -12.75 -7.74 -10.13
N ASP A 162 -12.38 -8.39 -11.22
CA ASP A 162 -13.30 -8.79 -12.28
C ASP A 162 -14.35 -9.80 -11.80
N ASP A 163 -13.98 -10.75 -10.95
CA ASP A 163 -14.90 -11.69 -10.31
C ASP A 163 -15.88 -10.95 -9.36
N VAL A 164 -15.39 -9.98 -8.56
CA VAL A 164 -16.24 -9.17 -7.68
C VAL A 164 -17.20 -8.31 -8.50
N ILE A 165 -16.72 -7.52 -9.46
CA ILE A 165 -17.56 -6.67 -10.32
C ILE A 165 -18.60 -7.50 -11.06
N THR A 166 -18.22 -8.66 -11.61
CA THR A 166 -19.14 -9.54 -12.30
C THR A 166 -20.24 -10.06 -11.36
N ALA A 167 -19.87 -10.45 -10.13
CA ALA A 167 -20.80 -10.99 -9.15
C ALA A 167 -21.78 -9.96 -8.58
N TYR A 168 -21.43 -8.67 -8.64
CA TYR A 168 -22.19 -7.51 -8.21
C TYR A 168 -22.56 -6.59 -9.37
N SER A 169 -22.63 -7.08 -10.60
CA SER A 169 -22.72 -6.29 -11.84
C SER A 169 -23.89 -5.28 -11.91
N SER A 170 -24.97 -5.51 -11.16
CA SER A 170 -26.12 -4.60 -11.00
C SER A 170 -26.19 -3.96 -9.61
N GLU A 171 -25.28 -4.29 -8.74
CA GLU A 171 -25.29 -3.92 -7.32
C GLU A 171 -23.99 -3.18 -6.91
N VAL A 172 -23.27 -2.61 -7.89
CA VAL A 172 -22.17 -1.65 -7.66
C VAL A 172 -22.62 -0.30 -8.18
N ASP A 173 -22.53 0.75 -7.36
CA ASP A 173 -22.85 2.11 -7.81
C ASP A 173 -21.69 2.72 -8.59
N TYR A 174 -20.49 2.66 -8.04
CA TYR A 174 -19.32 3.33 -8.60
C TYR A 174 -18.11 2.41 -8.69
N ILE A 175 -17.41 2.44 -9.82
CA ILE A 175 -16.10 1.82 -10.02
C ILE A 175 -15.08 2.92 -10.28
N MET A 176 -13.94 2.87 -9.59
CA MET A 176 -12.84 3.78 -9.77
C MET A 176 -11.54 2.98 -9.94
N LEU A 177 -10.89 3.11 -11.07
CA LEU A 177 -9.61 2.48 -11.37
C LEU A 177 -8.55 3.56 -11.57
N SER A 178 -7.28 3.23 -11.31
CA SER A 178 -6.18 4.09 -11.72
C SER A 178 -6.25 4.36 -13.22
N GLU A 179 -6.04 5.61 -13.64
CA GLU A 179 -6.04 6.00 -15.05
C GLU A 179 -4.78 5.54 -15.81
N GLU A 180 -3.81 4.95 -15.12
CA GLU A 180 -2.63 4.37 -15.78
C GLU A 180 -3.05 3.17 -16.63
N GLU A 181 -2.74 3.20 -17.94
CA GLU A 181 -3.13 2.11 -18.83
C GLU A 181 -2.33 0.83 -18.58
N GLY A 182 -3.02 -0.25 -18.21
CA GLY A 182 -2.43 -1.57 -18.06
C GLY A 182 -2.40 -2.37 -19.37
N THR A 183 -1.37 -3.19 -19.54
CA THR A 183 -1.24 -4.09 -20.72
C THR A 183 -1.44 -5.56 -20.37
N THR A 184 -1.69 -5.89 -19.11
CA THR A 184 -1.86 -7.26 -18.61
C THR A 184 -3.20 -7.87 -19.00
N ALA A 185 -3.32 -9.19 -18.88
CA ALA A 185 -4.62 -9.86 -19.06
C ALA A 185 -5.57 -9.50 -17.91
N THR A 186 -5.07 -9.43 -16.68
CA THR A 186 -5.79 -9.00 -15.49
C THR A 186 -6.44 -7.64 -15.68
N TYR A 187 -5.66 -6.62 -16.07
CA TYR A 187 -6.21 -5.28 -16.33
C TYR A 187 -7.35 -5.31 -17.36
N ARG A 188 -7.16 -6.03 -18.47
CA ARG A 188 -8.20 -6.14 -19.50
C ARG A 188 -9.46 -6.82 -18.99
N SER A 189 -9.35 -7.88 -18.17
CA SER A 189 -10.52 -8.55 -17.57
C SER A 189 -11.27 -7.60 -16.64
N VAL A 190 -10.57 -6.81 -15.84
CA VAL A 190 -11.20 -5.83 -14.93
C VAL A 190 -11.92 -4.74 -15.71
N VAL A 191 -11.29 -4.16 -16.74
CA VAL A 191 -11.92 -3.16 -17.59
C VAL A 191 -13.16 -3.74 -18.30
N GLU A 192 -13.08 -4.97 -18.84
CA GLU A 192 -14.22 -5.65 -19.50
C GLU A 192 -15.36 -5.88 -18.49
N ALA A 193 -15.05 -6.27 -17.25
CA ALA A 193 -16.06 -6.44 -16.20
C ALA A 193 -16.69 -5.09 -15.82
N ALA A 194 -15.89 -4.02 -15.67
CA ALA A 194 -16.40 -2.67 -15.39
C ALA A 194 -17.30 -2.15 -16.51
N ASP A 195 -16.89 -2.30 -17.78
CA ASP A 195 -17.66 -1.88 -18.96
C ASP A 195 -18.98 -2.68 -19.11
N SER A 196 -19.01 -3.91 -18.61
CA SER A 196 -20.18 -4.80 -18.66
C SER A 196 -21.12 -4.62 -17.47
N SER A 197 -20.72 -3.91 -16.43
CA SER A 197 -21.53 -3.63 -15.24
C SER A 197 -22.47 -2.45 -15.48
N SER A 198 -23.40 -2.22 -14.53
CA SER A 198 -24.24 -1.02 -14.51
C SER A 198 -23.62 0.13 -13.72
N ALA A 199 -22.45 -0.05 -13.15
CA ALA A 199 -21.78 0.94 -12.31
C ALA A 199 -21.35 2.18 -13.11
N GLU A 200 -21.41 3.33 -12.48
CA GLU A 200 -20.77 4.54 -13.01
C GLU A 200 -19.25 4.46 -12.81
N GLN A 201 -18.49 4.63 -13.89
CA GLN A 201 -17.04 4.66 -13.83
C GLN A 201 -16.57 6.08 -13.49
N LEU A 202 -15.90 6.23 -12.35
CA LEU A 202 -15.36 7.50 -11.88
C LEU A 202 -13.88 7.63 -12.25
N THR A 203 -13.51 8.77 -12.76
CA THR A 203 -12.10 9.15 -12.93
C THR A 203 -11.55 9.69 -11.63
N PRO A 204 -10.49 9.08 -11.03
CA PRO A 204 -9.90 9.57 -9.80
C PRO A 204 -9.26 10.95 -9.99
N LYS A 205 -9.41 11.82 -9.00
CA LYS A 205 -8.80 13.14 -9.03
C LYS A 205 -8.40 13.60 -7.65
N ALA A 206 -7.13 13.93 -7.48
CA ALA A 206 -6.59 14.39 -6.22
C ALA A 206 -7.32 15.63 -5.69
N GLY A 207 -7.70 15.59 -4.42
CA GLY A 207 -8.47 16.62 -3.73
C GLY A 207 -9.99 16.41 -3.75
N GLU A 208 -10.52 15.54 -4.61
CA GLU A 208 -11.95 15.23 -4.60
C GLU A 208 -12.33 14.45 -3.34
N THR A 209 -13.53 14.74 -2.85
CA THR A 209 -14.08 14.16 -1.62
C THR A 209 -15.43 13.52 -1.90
N TYR A 210 -15.64 12.35 -1.34
CA TYR A 210 -16.83 11.52 -1.47
C TYR A 210 -17.38 11.13 -0.10
N THR A 211 -18.50 10.44 -0.05
CA THR A 211 -19.11 9.94 1.18
C THR A 211 -19.37 8.44 1.10
N LEU A 212 -19.31 7.77 2.24
CA LEU A 212 -19.76 6.40 2.46
C LEU A 212 -20.61 6.39 3.73
N GLY A 213 -21.91 6.59 3.57
CA GLY A 213 -22.80 6.90 4.70
C GLY A 213 -22.33 8.14 5.45
N ASP A 214 -22.11 8.00 6.78
CA ASP A 214 -21.59 9.08 7.63
C ASP A 214 -20.05 9.27 7.52
N ALA A 215 -19.34 8.38 6.84
CA ALA A 215 -17.91 8.55 6.56
C ALA A 215 -17.69 9.48 5.36
N THR A 216 -16.61 10.24 5.41
CA THR A 216 -16.10 10.99 4.25
C THR A 216 -14.74 10.44 3.85
N TRP A 217 -14.47 10.40 2.55
CA TRP A 217 -13.15 9.99 2.06
C TRP A 217 -12.68 10.91 0.93
N GLN A 218 -11.37 11.13 0.89
CA GLN A 218 -10.72 12.05 -0.03
C GLN A 218 -9.58 11.34 -0.76
N ILE A 219 -9.47 11.58 -2.07
CA ILE A 219 -8.32 11.17 -2.86
C ILE A 219 -7.19 12.17 -2.59
N LEU A 220 -6.04 11.68 -2.14
CA LEU A 220 -4.86 12.51 -1.87
C LEU A 220 -3.82 12.44 -2.98
N SER A 221 -3.73 11.30 -3.70
CA SER A 221 -2.88 11.09 -4.87
C SER A 221 -3.54 10.11 -5.83
N CYS A 222 -3.32 10.30 -7.11
CA CYS A 222 -3.72 9.44 -8.22
C CYS A 222 -2.90 9.82 -9.47
N ASP A 223 -1.58 9.92 -9.31
CA ASP A 223 -0.69 10.36 -10.38
C ASP A 223 -0.67 9.33 -11.52
N THR A 224 -0.44 9.79 -12.74
CA THR A 224 -0.37 8.98 -13.95
C THR A 224 0.92 9.26 -14.72
N ASP A 225 1.21 8.46 -15.74
CA ASP A 225 2.47 8.55 -16.51
C ASP A 225 3.72 8.33 -15.64
N MET A 226 3.58 7.56 -14.55
CA MET A 226 4.67 7.28 -13.64
C MET A 226 5.55 6.13 -14.15
N PRO A 227 6.87 6.18 -13.91
CA PRO A 227 7.78 5.11 -14.35
C PRO A 227 7.53 3.77 -13.66
N ASP A 228 6.98 3.81 -12.46
CA ASP A 228 6.61 2.67 -11.63
C ASP A 228 5.10 2.71 -11.38
N LEU A 229 4.38 1.64 -11.73
CA LEU A 229 2.93 1.54 -11.53
C LEU A 229 2.52 1.72 -10.05
N ASN A 230 3.39 1.37 -9.11
CA ASN A 230 3.14 1.59 -7.68
C ASN A 230 2.94 3.08 -7.36
N GLU A 231 3.64 3.97 -8.07
CA GLU A 231 3.52 5.42 -7.90
C GLU A 231 2.19 5.97 -8.41
N SER A 232 1.45 5.20 -9.23
CA SER A 232 0.10 5.54 -9.68
C SER A 232 -1.00 5.13 -8.70
N SER A 233 -0.65 4.64 -7.52
CA SER A 233 -1.62 4.24 -6.50
C SER A 233 -2.56 5.38 -6.13
N ILE A 234 -3.88 5.10 -6.14
CA ILE A 234 -4.88 6.00 -5.59
C ILE A 234 -4.75 5.98 -4.07
N VAL A 235 -4.24 7.07 -3.49
CA VAL A 235 -4.10 7.22 -2.04
C VAL A 235 -5.36 7.86 -1.47
N ILE A 236 -5.96 7.20 -0.48
CA ILE A 236 -7.28 7.59 0.08
C ILE A 236 -7.15 7.84 1.57
N LYS A 237 -7.64 8.99 2.03
CA LYS A 237 -7.90 9.25 3.45
C LYS A 237 -9.39 9.17 3.72
N LEU A 238 -9.78 8.29 4.66
CA LEU A 238 -11.14 8.16 5.14
C LEU A 238 -11.26 8.71 6.55
N THR A 239 -12.33 9.42 6.84
CA THR A 239 -12.65 10.01 8.15
C THR A 239 -14.04 9.58 8.58
N TYR A 240 -14.16 9.08 9.80
CA TYR A 240 -15.42 8.71 10.43
C TYR A 240 -15.49 9.27 11.86
N GLY A 241 -16.28 10.31 12.04
CA GLY A 241 -16.30 11.07 13.30
C GLY A 241 -14.93 11.72 13.58
N ASN A 242 -14.29 11.29 14.67
CA ASN A 242 -12.96 11.74 15.08
C ASN A 242 -11.87 10.71 14.75
N THR A 243 -12.18 9.63 14.03
CA THR A 243 -11.21 8.61 13.63
C THR A 243 -10.90 8.71 12.14
N SER A 244 -9.70 8.31 11.76
CA SER A 244 -9.20 8.45 10.40
C SER A 244 -8.29 7.30 9.97
N PHE A 245 -8.37 6.97 8.67
CA PHE A 245 -7.63 5.89 8.04
C PHE A 245 -6.95 6.42 6.79
N LEU A 246 -5.71 6.04 6.57
CA LEU A 246 -4.96 6.33 5.34
C LEU A 246 -4.62 5.02 4.62
N PHE A 247 -5.12 4.89 3.40
CA PHE A 247 -4.88 3.76 2.50
C PHE A 247 -3.95 4.23 1.39
N THR A 248 -2.78 3.64 1.30
CA THR A 248 -1.70 4.12 0.42
C THR A 248 -1.50 3.25 -0.82
N GLY A 249 -2.23 2.10 -0.92
CA GLY A 249 -1.90 1.10 -1.93
C GLY A 249 -0.42 0.75 -1.84
N ASP A 250 0.26 0.81 -2.96
CA ASP A 250 1.70 0.56 -3.08
C ASP A 250 2.53 1.83 -3.29
N ALA A 251 2.00 2.98 -2.84
CA ALA A 251 2.72 4.25 -2.88
C ALA A 251 4.16 4.10 -2.40
N THR A 252 5.09 4.61 -3.20
CA THR A 252 6.52 4.62 -2.90
C THR A 252 6.92 5.87 -2.11
N MET A 253 8.15 5.92 -1.62
CA MET A 253 8.68 7.13 -0.97
C MET A 253 8.61 8.37 -1.86
N ASN A 254 8.60 8.24 -3.20
CA ASN A 254 8.41 9.37 -4.11
C ASN A 254 6.99 9.92 -4.02
N THR A 255 5.98 9.05 -4.04
CA THR A 255 4.57 9.43 -3.84
C THR A 255 4.35 10.03 -2.46
N GLU A 256 4.95 9.43 -1.41
CA GLU A 256 4.89 9.94 -0.04
C GLU A 256 5.45 11.36 0.07
N GLN A 257 6.61 11.63 -0.56
CA GLN A 257 7.19 12.97 -0.62
C GLN A 257 6.25 13.96 -1.34
N GLY A 258 5.60 13.55 -2.42
CA GLY A 258 4.58 14.34 -3.11
C GLY A 258 3.42 14.69 -2.17
N LEU A 259 2.93 13.72 -1.40
CA LEU A 259 1.88 13.91 -0.41
C LEU A 259 2.28 14.88 0.70
N GLU A 260 3.50 14.77 1.25
CA GLU A 260 4.03 15.71 2.26
C GLU A 260 4.08 17.15 1.73
N MET A 261 4.33 17.33 0.43
CA MET A 261 4.40 18.65 -0.22
C MET A 261 3.04 19.15 -0.72
N SER A 262 2.01 18.33 -0.77
CA SER A 262 0.70 18.65 -1.36
C SER A 262 -0.10 19.67 -0.54
N GLY A 263 0.17 19.77 0.76
CA GLY A 263 -0.59 20.58 1.72
C GLY A 263 -1.89 19.91 2.21
N TYR A 264 -2.16 18.65 1.82
CA TYR A 264 -3.25 17.87 2.40
C TYR A 264 -2.98 17.52 3.86
N ASP A 265 -4.03 17.35 4.65
CA ASP A 265 -3.93 16.80 6.00
C ASP A 265 -3.72 15.29 5.92
N LEU A 266 -2.49 14.82 6.18
CA LEU A 266 -2.12 13.41 6.17
C LEU A 266 -2.37 12.72 7.50
N LYS A 267 -2.58 13.46 8.60
CA LYS A 267 -2.72 12.88 9.93
C LYS A 267 -3.85 11.86 9.97
N SER A 268 -3.52 10.64 10.38
CA SER A 268 -4.47 9.52 10.41
C SER A 268 -4.16 8.58 11.56
N ASP A 269 -5.19 8.02 12.19
CA ASP A 269 -5.04 7.12 13.35
C ASP A 269 -4.57 5.74 12.91
N VAL A 270 -4.98 5.32 11.70
CA VAL A 270 -4.63 4.03 11.09
C VAL A 270 -3.95 4.25 9.75
N LEU A 271 -2.82 3.60 9.55
CA LEU A 271 -2.10 3.55 8.27
C LEU A 271 -2.13 2.12 7.69
N LYS A 272 -2.65 1.95 6.48
CA LYS A 272 -2.25 0.80 5.64
C LYS A 272 -0.85 1.08 5.13
N VAL A 273 0.10 0.29 5.57
CA VAL A 273 1.51 0.42 5.17
C VAL A 273 1.66 0.21 3.67
N GLY A 274 2.37 1.10 3.01
CA GLY A 274 2.55 1.06 1.57
C GLY A 274 3.33 -0.17 1.10
N HIS A 275 2.96 -0.71 -0.05
CA HIS A 275 3.68 -1.74 -0.79
C HIS A 275 4.08 -2.94 0.07
N HIS A 276 3.10 -3.50 0.80
CA HIS A 276 3.25 -4.66 1.68
C HIS A 276 4.42 -4.57 2.68
N GLY A 277 4.81 -3.34 3.04
CA GLY A 277 5.96 -3.09 3.89
C GLY A 277 7.30 -3.12 3.17
N SER A 278 7.35 -2.81 1.88
CA SER A 278 8.58 -2.66 1.09
C SER A 278 9.59 -1.71 1.75
N ALA A 279 10.87 -1.93 1.51
CA ALA A 279 11.92 -0.98 1.94
C ALA A 279 11.82 0.39 1.25
N GLY A 280 11.19 0.44 0.05
CA GLY A 280 11.00 1.62 -0.77
C GLY A 280 9.75 2.44 -0.44
N SER A 281 9.05 2.14 0.65
CA SER A 281 7.86 2.84 1.12
C SER A 281 7.92 3.13 2.62
N THR A 282 6.99 3.93 3.12
CA THR A 282 6.79 4.24 4.55
C THR A 282 8.02 4.93 5.15
N ALA A 283 8.41 6.08 4.57
CA ALA A 283 9.54 6.89 5.02
C ALA A 283 9.33 7.47 6.42
N ASP A 284 10.42 7.78 7.15
CA ASP A 284 10.34 8.39 8.49
C ASP A 284 9.61 9.73 8.44
N SER A 285 9.86 10.58 7.43
CA SER A 285 9.15 11.87 7.26
C SER A 285 7.66 11.69 7.02
N PHE A 286 7.28 10.67 6.25
CA PHE A 286 5.89 10.33 6.02
C PHE A 286 5.20 9.82 7.29
N LEU A 287 5.88 8.98 8.07
CA LEU A 287 5.38 8.55 9.39
C LEU A 287 5.23 9.72 10.36
N ASP A 288 6.14 10.70 10.35
CA ASP A 288 5.99 11.93 11.13
C ASP A 288 4.78 12.76 10.70
N ALA A 289 4.48 12.82 9.40
CA ALA A 289 3.35 13.57 8.85
C ALA A 289 2.00 12.88 9.12
N VAL A 290 1.94 11.54 8.98
CA VAL A 290 0.74 10.74 9.23
C VAL A 290 0.50 10.55 10.72
N ALA A 291 1.55 10.35 11.50
CA ALA A 291 1.55 10.10 12.95
C ALA A 291 0.53 9.04 13.40
N PRO A 292 0.51 7.84 12.81
CA PRO A 292 -0.52 6.84 13.10
C PRO A 292 -0.25 6.14 14.44
N GLU A 293 -1.33 5.77 15.14
CA GLU A 293 -1.23 4.88 16.32
C GLU A 293 -1.15 3.41 15.91
N ILE A 294 -1.78 3.07 14.77
CA ILE A 294 -1.90 1.71 14.24
C ILE A 294 -1.41 1.68 12.79
N ALA A 295 -0.60 0.67 12.48
CA ALA A 295 -0.22 0.33 11.13
C ALA A 295 -0.67 -1.10 10.80
N VAL A 296 -1.24 -1.29 9.61
CA VAL A 296 -1.60 -2.63 9.10
C VAL A 296 -0.76 -2.93 7.87
N ILE A 297 -0.21 -4.13 7.82
CA ILE A 297 0.54 -4.64 6.68
C ILE A 297 -0.21 -5.86 6.15
N SER A 298 -0.77 -5.74 4.94
CA SER A 298 -1.25 -6.90 4.18
C SER A 298 -0.05 -7.55 3.51
N VAL A 299 0.25 -8.78 3.86
CA VAL A 299 1.49 -9.46 3.46
C VAL A 299 1.37 -10.97 3.69
N ASP A 300 2.12 -11.75 2.94
CA ASP A 300 2.42 -13.14 3.23
C ASP A 300 3.93 -13.40 3.07
N SER A 301 4.66 -13.23 4.17
CA SER A 301 6.12 -13.33 4.20
C SER A 301 6.64 -14.74 3.93
N GLU A 302 5.79 -15.78 4.05
CA GLU A 302 6.13 -17.19 3.82
C GLU A 302 5.79 -17.65 2.41
N SER A 303 5.06 -16.86 1.61
CA SER A 303 4.80 -17.17 0.20
C SER A 303 6.05 -17.01 -0.66
N ASP A 304 6.06 -17.68 -1.83
CA ASP A 304 7.15 -17.55 -2.82
C ASP A 304 7.41 -16.07 -3.19
N MET A 305 6.36 -15.26 -3.24
CA MET A 305 6.44 -13.82 -3.54
C MET A 305 6.96 -13.03 -2.34
N GLY A 306 6.46 -13.31 -1.12
CA GLY A 306 6.95 -12.68 0.10
C GLY A 306 8.42 -12.97 0.36
N GLU A 307 8.85 -14.22 0.18
CA GLU A 307 10.26 -14.60 0.24
C GLU A 307 11.11 -13.91 -0.84
N MET A 308 10.58 -13.79 -2.06
CA MET A 308 11.29 -13.18 -3.17
C MET A 308 11.51 -11.67 -2.98
N TYR A 309 10.50 -10.96 -2.48
CA TYR A 309 10.55 -9.52 -2.25
C TYR A 309 11.05 -9.15 -0.85
N HIS A 310 11.14 -10.12 0.07
CA HIS A 310 11.51 -9.90 1.47
C HIS A 310 10.56 -8.90 2.17
N HIS A 311 9.25 -9.02 1.91
CA HIS A 311 8.24 -8.22 2.57
C HIS A 311 7.71 -8.93 3.83
N PRO A 312 7.40 -8.18 4.94
CA PRO A 312 7.75 -6.78 5.11
C PRO A 312 9.26 -6.62 5.34
N ALA A 313 9.85 -5.58 4.79
CA ALA A 313 11.27 -5.31 4.94
C ALA A 313 11.63 -4.99 6.40
N THR A 314 12.77 -5.50 6.86
CA THR A 314 13.26 -5.23 8.22
C THR A 314 13.40 -3.74 8.49
N SER A 315 13.83 -2.94 7.50
CA SER A 315 13.95 -1.49 7.62
C SER A 315 12.59 -0.81 7.87
N THR A 316 11.54 -1.25 7.21
CA THR A 316 10.17 -0.73 7.39
C THR A 316 9.64 -1.06 8.78
N LEU A 317 9.81 -2.31 9.25
CA LEU A 317 9.45 -2.71 10.62
C LEU A 317 10.23 -1.92 11.68
N GLN A 318 11.50 -1.62 11.42
CA GLN A 318 12.34 -0.80 12.31
C GLN A 318 11.84 0.65 12.39
N ARG A 319 11.49 1.29 11.25
CA ARG A 319 10.90 2.64 11.25
C ARG A 319 9.60 2.68 12.04
N LEU A 320 8.66 1.78 11.78
CA LEU A 320 7.40 1.68 12.52
C LEU A 320 7.62 1.50 14.03
N SER A 321 8.58 0.65 14.41
CA SER A 321 8.94 0.43 15.82
C SER A 321 9.56 1.66 16.47
N GLN A 322 10.43 2.39 15.76
CA GLN A 322 11.07 3.62 16.25
C GLN A 322 10.07 4.75 16.50
N HIS A 323 9.02 4.82 15.67
CA HIS A 323 7.89 5.75 15.86
C HIS A 323 6.89 5.27 16.92
N GLY A 324 7.09 4.09 17.54
CA GLY A 324 6.20 3.54 18.56
C GLY A 324 4.84 3.11 18.05
N ILE A 325 4.72 2.87 16.75
CA ILE A 325 3.47 2.51 16.07
C ILE A 325 3.17 1.03 16.32
N LYS A 326 1.91 0.73 16.62
CA LYS A 326 1.46 -0.65 16.82
C LYS A 326 1.18 -1.30 15.47
N VAL A 327 1.94 -2.34 15.13
CA VAL A 327 1.85 -3.04 13.85
C VAL A 327 0.99 -4.28 13.98
N TYR A 328 0.12 -4.49 12.98
CA TYR A 328 -0.65 -5.71 12.77
C TYR A 328 -0.37 -6.22 11.36
N ARG A 329 -0.18 -7.53 11.20
CA ARG A 329 0.17 -8.17 9.93
C ARG A 329 -0.81 -9.29 9.62
N THR A 330 -1.23 -9.40 8.35
CA THR A 330 -2.18 -10.43 7.91
C THR A 330 -1.57 -11.83 7.96
N ASP A 331 -0.29 -12.00 7.64
CA ASP A 331 0.41 -13.29 7.72
C ASP A 331 0.59 -13.84 9.14
N GLU A 332 0.51 -12.97 10.16
CA GLU A 332 0.60 -13.39 11.56
C GLU A 332 -0.78 -13.59 12.20
N LEU A 333 -1.80 -12.87 11.73
CA LEU A 333 -3.06 -12.72 12.44
C LEU A 333 -4.29 -13.14 11.62
N GLY A 334 -4.14 -13.38 10.32
CA GLY A 334 -5.27 -13.51 9.40
C GLY A 334 -5.91 -12.17 9.09
N THR A 335 -7.18 -12.16 8.75
CA THR A 335 -7.93 -10.92 8.49
C THR A 335 -7.98 -10.04 9.73
N ILE A 336 -7.63 -8.77 9.56
CA ILE A 336 -7.59 -7.76 10.62
C ILE A 336 -8.78 -6.82 10.43
N ARG A 337 -9.68 -6.77 11.42
CA ARG A 337 -10.78 -5.82 11.44
C ARG A 337 -10.51 -4.72 12.45
N ILE A 338 -10.60 -3.48 11.99
CA ILE A 338 -10.60 -2.28 12.84
C ILE A 338 -12.00 -1.69 12.82
N THR A 339 -12.59 -1.59 13.98
CA THR A 339 -13.94 -1.06 14.16
C THR A 339 -13.86 0.33 14.77
N SER A 340 -14.60 1.29 14.22
CA SER A 340 -14.71 2.65 14.73
C SER A 340 -16.15 2.96 15.14
N ASP A 341 -16.32 3.56 16.32
CA ASP A 341 -17.58 4.18 16.75
C ASP A 341 -17.61 5.71 16.51
N GLY A 342 -16.63 6.21 15.76
CA GLY A 342 -16.42 7.64 15.49
C GLY A 342 -15.59 8.36 16.55
N GLU A 343 -15.27 7.72 17.68
CA GLU A 343 -14.46 8.28 18.77
C GLU A 343 -13.28 7.36 19.11
N LYS A 344 -13.46 6.05 18.97
CA LYS A 344 -12.50 5.03 19.39
C LYS A 344 -12.36 3.94 18.33
N LEU A 345 -11.16 3.38 18.31
CA LEU A 345 -10.83 2.22 17.49
C LEU A 345 -10.72 0.96 18.35
N ALA A 346 -11.27 -0.14 17.84
CA ALA A 346 -11.07 -1.48 18.41
C ALA A 346 -10.53 -2.41 17.31
N VAL A 347 -9.48 -3.17 17.64
CA VAL A 347 -8.86 -4.11 16.70
C VAL A 347 -9.21 -5.53 17.08
N SER A 348 -9.64 -6.31 16.13
CA SER A 348 -9.82 -7.76 16.20
C SER A 348 -9.18 -8.44 14.99
N ALA A 349 -8.80 -9.71 15.15
CA ALA A 349 -8.23 -10.49 14.06
C ALA A 349 -8.80 -11.90 14.09
N PHE A 350 -8.97 -12.52 12.92
CA PHE A 350 -9.54 -13.84 12.78
C PHE A 350 -9.05 -14.51 11.49
N ALA A 351 -8.92 -15.83 11.50
CA ALA A 351 -8.61 -16.56 10.29
C ALA A 351 -9.79 -16.43 9.30
N THR A 352 -9.51 -15.97 8.09
CA THR A 352 -10.48 -16.05 6.99
C THR A 352 -10.54 -17.50 6.55
N SER A 353 -11.68 -18.20 6.74
CA SER A 353 -11.82 -19.50 6.14
C SER A 353 -12.10 -19.30 4.64
N THR A 354 -11.04 -19.25 3.86
CA THR A 354 -11.13 -19.32 2.39
C THR A 354 -11.34 -20.76 1.89
N ASP A 355 -11.29 -21.75 2.80
CA ASP A 355 -11.60 -23.13 2.49
C ASP A 355 -13.12 -23.29 2.37
N GLY A 356 -13.61 -23.07 1.15
CA GLY A 356 -14.98 -23.42 0.78
C GLY A 356 -15.20 -24.92 0.90
N THR A 357 -15.87 -25.35 1.98
CA THR A 357 -16.48 -26.69 2.07
C THR A 357 -17.86 -26.66 1.44
#